data_5ea031e63603c9ae67f52392e4330fd1
#
_entry.id   5ea031e63603c9ae67f52392e4330fd1
#
_cell.length_a   1.000
_cell.length_b   1.000
_cell.length_c   1.000
_cell.angle_alpha   90.00
_cell.angle_beta   90.00
_cell.angle_gamma   90.00
#
_symmetry.space_group_name_H-M   'P 1'
#
loop_
_entity.id
_entity.type
_entity.pdbx_description
1 polymer ?
#
loop_
_entity_poly.entity_id
_entity_poly.type
_entity_poly.pdbx_seq_one_letter_code
_entity_poly.pdbx_strand_id
1 'polypeptide(L)'
;MKWEKVFSKNKNKGEIKMAITDFSKEYHERMFPGYVSKFLETDPEFIELFDNFAFDEVVNQDDLDDRTRMMAIIATLIGSQGIDEFKAMVPAALNFGVTPVEVKEIVYQAVAYLGVGRVFPFLHGVNDVLTARGIKLPLEGQSNTTTENRLEKGIQAQVDIFGDGMKEFYKSGPEESKHINHWLADNCFGDYYTRSGLDYKQREMITFCFLSAQGGCEPQLTSHAAANMKIGNDKQFLINIISQCLPFIGYPRSLNALRCVNDAAAKMEK
;
A
#
# COMPACT_ATOMS: atom_id res chain seq x y z
N MET A 1 -20.94 21.25 -11.83
CA MET A 1 -20.83 22.66 -12.31
C MET A 1 -19.40 23.11 -12.69
N LYS A 2 -18.31 22.66 -12.07
CA LYS A 2 -16.93 22.98 -12.52
C LYS A 2 -16.47 22.13 -13.71
N TRP A 3 -16.83 20.86 -13.78
CA TRP A 3 -16.48 19.92 -14.86
C TRP A 3 -17.10 20.29 -16.22
N GLU A 4 -18.34 20.80 -16.26
CA GLU A 4 -19.04 21.20 -17.50
C GLU A 4 -18.33 22.32 -18.28
N LYS A 5 -17.62 23.23 -17.59
CA LYS A 5 -16.92 24.35 -18.25
C LYS A 5 -15.65 23.96 -18.99
N VAL A 6 -15.01 22.85 -18.58
CA VAL A 6 -13.77 22.33 -19.22
C VAL A 6 -14.12 21.63 -20.54
N PHE A 7 -15.22 20.87 -20.57
CA PHE A 7 -15.61 20.05 -21.74
C PHE A 7 -16.42 20.79 -22.81
N SER A 8 -16.98 21.98 -22.49
CA SER A 8 -17.81 22.73 -23.47
C SER A 8 -17.03 23.39 -24.62
N LYS A 9 -15.70 23.48 -24.53
CA LYS A 9 -14.85 24.14 -25.55
C LYS A 9 -14.42 23.24 -26.72
N ASN A 10 -14.68 21.92 -26.70
CA ASN A 10 -14.21 20.99 -27.72
C ASN A 10 -15.32 20.31 -28.56
N LYS A 11 -16.41 21.02 -28.84
CA LYS A 11 -17.42 20.53 -29.81
C LYS A 11 -17.02 20.90 -31.23
N ASN A 12 -16.14 20.13 -31.87
CA ASN A 12 -16.10 20.04 -33.34
C ASN A 12 -15.26 18.84 -33.78
N LYS A 13 -15.91 17.93 -34.47
CA LYS A 13 -15.56 16.78 -35.31
C LYS A 13 -16.05 15.45 -34.76
N GLY A 14 -16.73 14.67 -35.63
CA GLY A 14 -17.38 13.40 -35.34
C GLY A 14 -16.45 12.23 -34.96
N GLU A 15 -15.52 12.45 -34.02
CA GLU A 15 -14.72 11.43 -33.35
C GLU A 15 -15.46 11.02 -32.08
N ILE A 16 -15.66 9.72 -31.90
CA ILE A 16 -16.12 9.15 -30.64
C ILE A 16 -15.01 9.47 -29.62
N LYS A 17 -15.15 10.55 -28.88
CA LYS A 17 -14.24 10.91 -27.80
C LYS A 17 -14.67 10.17 -26.56
N MET A 18 -13.76 9.40 -25.98
CA MET A 18 -13.94 8.81 -24.67
C MET A 18 -14.07 9.96 -23.67
N ALA A 19 -15.09 9.96 -22.83
CA ALA A 19 -15.30 10.97 -21.78
C ALA A 19 -15.12 10.32 -20.41
N ILE A 20 -14.70 11.09 -19.41
CA ILE A 20 -14.66 10.62 -18.01
C ILE A 20 -16.10 10.21 -17.63
N THR A 21 -16.27 8.98 -17.13
CA THR A 21 -17.56 8.44 -16.71
C THR A 21 -18.13 9.22 -15.54
N ASP A 22 -19.43 9.15 -15.35
CA ASP A 22 -20.07 9.85 -14.22
C ASP A 22 -19.65 9.22 -12.89
N PHE A 23 -19.50 7.88 -12.82
CA PHE A 23 -18.99 7.19 -11.65
C PHE A 23 -17.58 7.66 -11.29
N SER A 24 -16.65 7.69 -12.26
CA SER A 24 -15.28 8.18 -12.03
C SER A 24 -15.25 9.61 -11.50
N LYS A 25 -16.09 10.51 -12.04
CA LYS A 25 -16.23 11.90 -11.53
C LYS A 25 -16.72 11.94 -10.09
N GLU A 26 -17.73 11.16 -9.76
CA GLU A 26 -18.28 11.08 -8.41
C GLU A 26 -17.25 10.49 -7.42
N TYR A 27 -16.55 9.44 -7.83
CA TYR A 27 -15.51 8.81 -7.02
C TYR A 27 -14.34 9.77 -6.79
N HIS A 28 -13.88 10.46 -7.84
CA HIS A 28 -12.85 11.49 -7.76
C HIS A 28 -13.26 12.65 -6.84
N GLU A 29 -14.51 13.11 -6.90
CA GLU A 29 -15.02 14.17 -6.01
C GLU A 29 -15.04 13.71 -4.54
N ARG A 30 -15.30 12.42 -4.25
CA ARG A 30 -15.19 11.86 -2.90
C ARG A 30 -13.75 11.81 -2.41
N MET A 31 -12.80 11.45 -3.29
CA MET A 31 -11.37 11.46 -2.98
C MET A 31 -10.82 12.86 -2.76
N PHE A 32 -11.19 13.81 -3.63
CA PHE A 32 -10.61 15.15 -3.72
C PHE A 32 -11.70 16.23 -3.82
N PRO A 33 -12.46 16.50 -2.75
CA PRO A 33 -13.59 17.40 -2.81
C PRO A 33 -13.23 18.78 -3.37
N GLY A 34 -13.89 19.17 -4.48
CA GLY A 34 -13.72 20.47 -5.15
C GLY A 34 -12.40 20.64 -5.92
N TYR A 35 -11.54 19.62 -5.99
CA TYR A 35 -10.33 19.66 -6.80
C TYR A 35 -10.62 19.25 -8.25
N VAL A 36 -9.97 19.90 -9.19
CA VAL A 36 -9.97 19.55 -10.62
C VAL A 36 -8.52 19.50 -11.08
N SER A 37 -8.12 18.39 -11.68
CA SER A 37 -6.74 18.20 -12.14
C SER A 37 -6.36 19.26 -13.20
N LYS A 38 -5.21 19.88 -13.03
CA LYS A 38 -4.63 20.79 -14.05
C LYS A 38 -4.24 20.06 -15.33
N PHE A 39 -4.00 18.75 -15.25
CA PHE A 39 -3.72 17.93 -16.42
C PHE A 39 -4.90 17.84 -17.40
N LEU A 40 -6.12 18.18 -16.97
CA LEU A 40 -7.24 18.33 -17.92
C LEU A 40 -7.02 19.44 -18.93
N GLU A 41 -6.14 20.39 -18.66
CA GLU A 41 -5.78 21.47 -19.60
C GLU A 41 -4.65 21.06 -20.55
N THR A 42 -3.72 20.21 -20.11
CA THR A 42 -2.51 19.83 -20.86
C THR A 42 -2.59 18.41 -21.45
N ASP A 43 -3.18 17.46 -20.71
CA ASP A 43 -3.20 16.04 -21.01
C ASP A 43 -4.60 15.42 -20.79
N PRO A 44 -5.67 15.96 -21.40
CA PRO A 44 -7.05 15.53 -21.12
C PRO A 44 -7.31 14.06 -21.46
N GLU A 45 -6.74 13.54 -22.55
CA GLU A 45 -6.89 12.14 -22.94
C GLU A 45 -6.23 11.18 -21.93
N PHE A 46 -5.08 11.58 -21.35
CA PHE A 46 -4.44 10.79 -20.30
C PHE A 46 -5.32 10.70 -19.05
N ILE A 47 -5.91 11.82 -18.64
CA ILE A 47 -6.82 11.84 -17.46
C ILE A 47 -8.08 11.01 -17.75
N GLU A 48 -8.67 11.11 -18.94
CA GLU A 48 -9.80 10.28 -19.33
C GLU A 48 -9.48 8.77 -19.26
N LEU A 49 -8.31 8.35 -19.77
CA LEU A 49 -7.84 6.97 -19.71
C LEU A 49 -7.57 6.49 -18.28
N PHE A 50 -6.86 7.29 -17.51
CA PHE A 50 -6.45 6.92 -16.16
C PHE A 50 -7.64 6.90 -15.20
N ASP A 51 -8.44 7.96 -15.17
CA ASP A 51 -9.56 8.09 -14.24
C ASP A 51 -10.64 7.04 -14.51
N ASN A 52 -11.00 6.78 -15.78
CA ASN A 52 -11.97 5.75 -16.12
C ASN A 52 -11.49 4.36 -15.72
N PHE A 53 -10.21 4.06 -15.89
CA PHE A 53 -9.66 2.77 -15.50
C PHE A 53 -9.50 2.65 -13.98
N ALA A 54 -8.78 3.60 -13.36
CA ALA A 54 -8.41 3.51 -11.94
C ALA A 54 -9.58 3.79 -10.98
N PHE A 55 -10.50 4.70 -11.36
CA PHE A 55 -11.54 5.21 -10.48
C PHE A 55 -12.96 4.80 -10.89
N ASP A 56 -13.09 3.93 -11.92
CA ASP A 56 -14.35 3.30 -12.30
C ASP A 56 -14.16 1.80 -12.49
N GLU A 57 -13.48 1.33 -13.57
CA GLU A 57 -13.38 -0.09 -13.89
C GLU A 57 -12.74 -0.90 -12.75
N VAL A 58 -11.60 -0.43 -12.22
CA VAL A 58 -10.86 -1.11 -11.15
C VAL A 58 -11.62 -1.04 -9.82
N VAL A 59 -12.22 0.10 -9.49
CA VAL A 59 -12.98 0.26 -8.24
C VAL A 59 -14.21 -0.66 -8.21
N ASN A 60 -14.88 -0.81 -9.34
CA ASN A 60 -16.10 -1.63 -9.46
C ASN A 60 -15.81 -3.13 -9.70
N GLN A 61 -14.53 -3.54 -9.81
CA GLN A 61 -14.16 -4.94 -10.03
C GLN A 61 -14.45 -5.83 -8.81
N ASP A 62 -14.44 -5.26 -7.63
CA ASP A 62 -14.63 -5.96 -6.36
C ASP A 62 -15.36 -5.08 -5.33
N ASP A 63 -15.66 -5.63 -4.16
CA ASP A 63 -16.34 -4.97 -3.05
C ASP A 63 -15.38 -4.53 -1.92
N LEU A 64 -14.07 -4.36 -2.23
CA LEU A 64 -13.08 -3.90 -1.27
C LEU A 64 -13.46 -2.49 -0.77
N ASP A 65 -13.48 -2.29 0.54
CA ASP A 65 -13.80 -0.99 1.11
C ASP A 65 -12.76 0.08 0.77
N ASP A 66 -13.21 1.31 0.64
CA ASP A 66 -12.37 2.45 0.21
C ASP A 66 -11.16 2.68 1.11
N ARG A 67 -11.31 2.45 2.43
CA ARG A 67 -10.23 2.64 3.40
C ARG A 67 -9.11 1.63 3.18
N THR A 68 -9.43 0.35 3.06
CA THR A 68 -8.48 -0.73 2.75
C THR A 68 -7.80 -0.49 1.40
N ARG A 69 -8.56 -0.11 0.38
CA ARG A 69 -8.05 0.28 -0.94
C ARG A 69 -7.01 1.39 -0.84
N MET A 70 -7.29 2.47 -0.11
CA MET A 70 -6.36 3.59 0.04
C MET A 70 -5.08 3.20 0.79
N MET A 71 -5.18 2.36 1.83
CA MET A 71 -4.00 1.84 2.53
C MET A 71 -3.10 1.03 1.58
N ALA A 72 -3.68 0.18 0.73
CA ALA A 72 -2.95 -0.59 -0.26
C ALA A 72 -2.28 0.31 -1.32
N ILE A 73 -2.99 1.32 -1.83
CA ILE A 73 -2.47 2.28 -2.81
C ILE A 73 -1.30 3.07 -2.25
N ILE A 74 -1.42 3.69 -1.05
CA ILE A 74 -0.31 4.43 -0.47
C ILE A 74 0.91 3.54 -0.15
N ALA A 75 0.71 2.31 0.33
CA ALA A 75 1.80 1.36 0.50
C ALA A 75 2.48 1.02 -0.85
N THR A 76 1.70 0.77 -1.88
CA THR A 76 2.16 0.51 -3.24
C THR A 76 2.99 1.66 -3.81
N LEU A 77 2.55 2.91 -3.60
CA LEU A 77 3.26 4.09 -4.06
C LEU A 77 4.62 4.26 -3.36
N ILE A 78 4.72 3.90 -2.08
CA ILE A 78 6.02 3.86 -1.40
C ILE A 78 6.92 2.79 -2.03
N GLY A 79 6.40 1.59 -2.29
CA GLY A 79 7.14 0.49 -2.92
C GLY A 79 7.64 0.82 -4.32
N SER A 80 6.85 1.54 -5.11
CA SER A 80 7.19 1.98 -6.48
C SER A 80 8.01 3.27 -6.54
N GLN A 81 8.26 3.93 -5.41
CA GLN A 81 8.96 5.21 -5.30
C GLN A 81 8.20 6.40 -5.94
N GLY A 82 6.87 6.31 -6.00
CA GLY A 82 5.99 7.33 -6.56
C GLY A 82 5.66 8.45 -5.57
N ILE A 83 6.64 9.28 -5.18
CA ILE A 83 6.48 10.28 -4.11
C ILE A 83 5.42 11.35 -4.43
N ASP A 84 5.36 11.82 -5.67
CA ASP A 84 4.41 12.89 -6.04
C ASP A 84 2.97 12.37 -5.98
N GLU A 85 2.73 11.17 -6.51
CA GLU A 85 1.42 10.52 -6.43
C GLU A 85 1.07 10.12 -4.99
N PHE A 86 2.04 9.69 -4.19
CA PHE A 86 1.84 9.46 -2.75
C PHE A 86 1.33 10.72 -2.04
N LYS A 87 1.94 11.89 -2.31
CA LYS A 87 1.49 13.17 -1.75
C LYS A 87 0.09 13.55 -2.21
N ALA A 88 -0.29 13.17 -3.44
CA ALA A 88 -1.64 13.37 -3.95
C ALA A 88 -2.65 12.42 -3.29
N MET A 89 -2.28 11.13 -3.08
CA MET A 89 -3.20 10.11 -2.58
C MET A 89 -3.35 10.09 -1.06
N VAL A 90 -2.39 10.60 -0.27
CA VAL A 90 -2.55 10.71 1.20
C VAL A 90 -3.77 11.53 1.61
N PRO A 91 -4.05 12.72 1.02
CA PRO A 91 -5.32 13.43 1.25
C PRO A 91 -6.57 12.59 0.97
N ALA A 92 -6.59 11.82 -0.12
CA ALA A 92 -7.71 10.93 -0.45
C ALA A 92 -7.88 9.83 0.61
N ALA A 93 -6.76 9.22 1.04
CA ALA A 93 -6.77 8.22 2.11
C ALA A 93 -7.38 8.77 3.41
N LEU A 94 -6.99 9.98 3.80
CA LEU A 94 -7.57 10.66 4.97
C LEU A 94 -9.07 10.94 4.78
N ASN A 95 -9.51 11.31 3.57
CA ASN A 95 -10.92 11.53 3.26
C ASN A 95 -11.74 10.25 3.31
N PHE A 96 -11.15 9.09 3.03
CA PHE A 96 -11.75 7.76 3.14
C PHE A 96 -11.52 7.09 4.52
N GLY A 97 -11.11 7.85 5.52
CA GLY A 97 -11.07 7.41 6.92
C GLY A 97 -9.80 6.66 7.33
N VAL A 98 -8.75 6.65 6.49
CA VAL A 98 -7.41 6.24 6.97
C VAL A 98 -6.91 7.32 7.93
N THR A 99 -6.54 6.93 9.14
CA THR A 99 -6.12 7.89 10.16
C THR A 99 -4.69 8.38 9.93
N PRO A 100 -4.32 9.57 10.45
CA PRO A 100 -2.94 10.04 10.39
C PRO A 100 -1.92 9.06 10.99
N VAL A 101 -2.30 8.36 12.07
CA VAL A 101 -1.46 7.33 12.71
C VAL A 101 -1.21 6.19 11.72
N GLU A 102 -2.24 5.67 11.07
CA GLU A 102 -2.11 4.56 10.12
C GLU A 102 -1.23 4.93 8.93
N VAL A 103 -1.40 6.13 8.36
CA VAL A 103 -0.54 6.61 7.28
C VAL A 103 0.93 6.65 7.72
N LYS A 104 1.20 7.12 8.94
CA LYS A 104 2.57 7.14 9.50
C LYS A 104 3.10 5.72 9.74
N GLU A 105 2.27 4.80 10.25
CA GLU A 105 2.66 3.41 10.46
C GLU A 105 2.99 2.69 9.14
N ILE A 106 2.26 2.97 8.05
CA ILE A 106 2.60 2.47 6.71
C ILE A 106 3.99 2.96 6.28
N VAL A 107 4.28 4.26 6.45
CA VAL A 107 5.61 4.82 6.12
C VAL A 107 6.71 4.23 7.01
N TYR A 108 6.47 4.07 8.31
CA TYR A 108 7.47 3.52 9.24
C TYR A 108 7.79 2.06 8.91
N GLN A 109 6.78 1.22 8.70
CA GLN A 109 6.99 -0.19 8.38
C GLN A 109 7.74 -0.38 7.05
N ALA A 110 7.56 0.51 6.09
CA ALA A 110 8.26 0.46 4.81
C ALA A 110 9.79 0.48 4.97
N VAL A 111 10.33 1.06 6.06
CA VAL A 111 11.78 1.09 6.32
C VAL A 111 12.38 -0.30 6.40
N ALA A 112 11.69 -1.25 7.04
CA ALA A 112 12.16 -2.63 7.18
C ALA A 112 12.25 -3.39 5.83
N TYR A 113 11.45 -3.00 4.84
CA TYR A 113 11.36 -3.68 3.54
C TYR A 113 12.09 -2.96 2.39
N LEU A 114 12.13 -1.65 2.44
CA LEU A 114 12.67 -0.82 1.35
C LEU A 114 13.96 -0.10 1.72
N GLY A 115 14.27 -0.04 3.02
CA GLY A 115 15.40 0.71 3.56
C GLY A 115 15.13 2.21 3.67
N VAL A 116 15.76 2.87 4.65
CA VAL A 116 15.56 4.29 4.93
C VAL A 116 15.87 5.19 3.73
N GLY A 117 16.84 4.82 2.89
CA GLY A 117 17.21 5.61 1.71
C GLY A 117 16.06 5.81 0.73
N ARG A 118 15.19 4.80 0.59
CA ARG A 118 13.98 4.89 -0.26
C ARG A 118 12.80 5.52 0.46
N VAL A 119 12.69 5.35 1.78
CA VAL A 119 11.52 5.77 2.58
C VAL A 119 11.62 7.22 3.05
N PHE A 120 12.81 7.77 3.16
CA PHE A 120 13.04 9.10 3.70
C PHE A 120 12.23 10.22 2.99
N PRO A 121 12.10 10.25 1.64
CA PRO A 121 11.25 11.24 0.96
C PRO A 121 9.77 11.14 1.36
N PHE A 122 9.27 9.92 1.62
CA PHE A 122 7.88 9.70 2.02
C PHE A 122 7.62 10.15 3.45
N LEU A 123 8.62 10.06 4.34
CA LEU A 123 8.51 10.61 5.69
C LEU A 123 8.35 12.15 5.65
N HIS A 124 9.09 12.83 4.80
CA HIS A 124 8.89 14.26 4.54
C HIS A 124 7.51 14.52 3.92
N GLY A 125 7.18 13.77 2.86
CA GLY A 125 5.92 13.94 2.14
C GLY A 125 4.68 13.80 3.02
N VAL A 126 4.64 12.78 3.89
CA VAL A 126 3.51 12.62 4.82
C VAL A 126 3.46 13.75 5.84
N ASN A 127 4.60 14.20 6.37
CA ASN A 127 4.64 15.33 7.31
C ASN A 127 4.10 16.62 6.67
N ASP A 128 4.52 16.89 5.42
CA ASP A 128 4.04 18.05 4.66
C ASP A 128 2.51 18.03 4.52
N VAL A 129 1.95 16.88 4.11
CA VAL A 129 0.50 16.71 3.90
C VAL A 129 -0.27 16.84 5.21
N LEU A 130 0.18 16.16 6.28
CA LEU A 130 -0.48 16.23 7.59
C LEU A 130 -0.47 17.66 8.15
N THR A 131 0.66 18.35 8.03
CA THR A 131 0.81 19.75 8.47
C THR A 131 -0.10 20.67 7.66
N ALA A 132 -0.15 20.52 6.34
CA ALA A 132 -1.04 21.30 5.46
C ALA A 132 -2.53 21.09 5.78
N ARG A 133 -2.88 19.93 6.37
CA ARG A 133 -4.22 19.64 6.87
C ARG A 133 -4.47 20.11 8.32
N GLY A 134 -3.55 20.83 8.91
CA GLY A 134 -3.66 21.33 10.29
C GLY A 134 -3.47 20.27 11.36
N ILE A 135 -2.96 19.09 11.01
CA ILE A 135 -2.70 18.00 11.98
C ILE A 135 -1.38 18.29 12.69
N LYS A 136 -1.46 18.40 14.01
CA LYS A 136 -0.29 18.70 14.83
C LYS A 136 0.66 17.50 14.90
N LEU A 137 1.93 17.77 14.66
CA LEU A 137 3.01 16.80 14.83
C LEU A 137 3.87 17.14 16.07
N PRO A 138 4.50 16.14 16.75
CA PRO A 138 4.41 14.72 16.47
C PRO A 138 3.05 14.13 16.85
N LEU A 139 2.68 13.02 16.19
CA LEU A 139 1.55 12.19 16.62
C LEU A 139 1.94 11.40 17.87
N GLU A 140 0.93 10.87 18.58
CA GLU A 140 1.16 9.97 19.70
C GLU A 140 1.99 8.74 19.28
N GLY A 141 2.98 8.38 20.11
CA GLY A 141 3.86 7.24 19.86
C GLY A 141 3.12 5.90 19.93
N GLN A 142 3.46 4.98 19.00
CA GLN A 142 2.80 3.69 18.87
C GLN A 142 3.69 2.51 19.30
N SER A 143 4.89 2.77 19.84
CA SER A 143 5.82 1.71 20.26
C SER A 143 5.29 0.94 21.46
N ASN A 144 5.33 -0.39 21.39
CA ASN A 144 4.95 -1.32 22.46
C ASN A 144 6.14 -2.16 22.95
N THR A 145 7.36 -1.83 22.50
CA THR A 145 8.58 -2.57 22.82
C THR A 145 9.65 -1.66 23.40
N THR A 146 10.56 -2.30 24.12
CA THR A 146 11.82 -1.71 24.60
C THR A 146 12.99 -2.53 24.08
N THR A 147 14.22 -2.04 24.25
CA THR A 147 15.44 -2.75 23.85
C THR A 147 15.53 -4.15 24.48
N GLU A 148 14.97 -4.32 25.70
CA GLU A 148 15.04 -5.56 26.47
C GLU A 148 14.03 -6.60 26.02
N ASN A 149 12.86 -6.20 25.47
CA ASN A 149 11.78 -7.13 25.18
C ASN A 149 11.43 -7.25 23.70
N ARG A 150 12.02 -6.42 22.81
CA ARG A 150 11.66 -6.40 21.37
C ARG A 150 11.95 -7.72 20.66
N LEU A 151 13.02 -8.45 21.05
CA LEU A 151 13.32 -9.76 20.45
C LEU A 151 12.23 -10.78 20.79
N GLU A 152 11.85 -10.91 22.06
CA GLU A 152 10.80 -11.85 22.49
C GLU A 152 9.48 -11.54 21.77
N LYS A 153 9.06 -10.28 21.78
CA LYS A 153 7.83 -9.84 21.12
C LYS A 153 7.89 -10.00 19.60
N GLY A 154 9.04 -9.78 19.00
CA GLY A 154 9.25 -9.98 17.57
C GLY A 154 9.18 -11.47 17.16
N ILE A 155 9.76 -12.38 17.96
CA ILE A 155 9.61 -13.82 17.76
C ILE A 155 8.13 -14.20 17.86
N GLN A 156 7.41 -13.69 18.85
CA GLN A 156 5.98 -13.97 19.01
C GLN A 156 5.18 -13.48 17.79
N ALA A 157 5.44 -12.24 17.32
CA ALA A 157 4.81 -11.71 16.11
C ALA A 157 5.09 -12.58 14.86
N GLN A 158 6.33 -13.05 14.69
CA GLN A 158 6.66 -14.00 13.62
C GLN A 158 5.89 -15.31 13.74
N VAL A 159 5.76 -15.86 14.95
CA VAL A 159 5.00 -17.09 15.20
C VAL A 159 3.51 -16.90 14.90
N ASP A 160 2.93 -15.79 15.35
CA ASP A 160 1.51 -15.47 15.13
C ASP A 160 1.19 -15.36 13.63
N ILE A 161 2.10 -14.83 12.84
CA ILE A 161 1.91 -14.58 11.40
C ILE A 161 2.30 -15.80 10.57
N PHE A 162 3.50 -16.36 10.78
CA PHE A 162 4.08 -17.41 9.92
C PHE A 162 3.98 -18.82 10.54
N GLY A 163 3.77 -18.91 11.86
CA GLY A 163 3.62 -20.17 12.61
C GLY A 163 4.85 -20.62 13.37
N ASP A 164 4.70 -21.74 14.05
CA ASP A 164 5.64 -22.28 15.03
C ASP A 164 7.07 -22.51 14.50
N GLY A 165 7.23 -22.70 13.20
CA GLY A 165 8.57 -22.79 12.58
C GLY A 165 9.45 -21.56 12.77
N MET A 166 8.86 -20.43 13.15
CA MET A 166 9.61 -19.18 13.38
C MET A 166 10.23 -19.07 14.77
N LYS A 167 9.90 -19.94 15.73
CA LYS A 167 10.38 -19.86 17.13
C LYS A 167 11.91 -19.78 17.25
N GLU A 168 12.62 -20.51 16.42
CA GLU A 168 14.10 -20.57 16.46
C GLU A 168 14.74 -19.94 15.21
N PHE A 169 13.95 -19.34 14.31
CA PHE A 169 14.44 -18.81 13.05
C PHE A 169 15.52 -17.74 13.25
N TYR A 170 15.40 -16.90 14.28
CA TYR A 170 16.37 -15.84 14.60
C TYR A 170 17.79 -16.36 14.91
N LYS A 171 17.95 -17.65 15.22
CA LYS A 171 19.24 -18.32 15.43
C LYS A 171 19.76 -19.04 14.20
N SER A 172 18.96 -19.13 13.13
CA SER A 172 19.27 -19.91 11.93
C SER A 172 20.20 -19.18 11.00
N GLY A 173 20.75 -19.93 10.05
CA GLY A 173 21.66 -19.43 9.03
C GLY A 173 23.15 -19.68 9.36
N PRO A 174 24.05 -19.39 8.40
CA PRO A 174 25.49 -19.48 8.60
C PRO A 174 25.96 -18.56 9.74
N GLU A 175 27.00 -18.98 10.46
CA GLU A 175 27.52 -18.25 11.63
C GLU A 175 27.86 -16.79 11.31
N GLU A 176 28.44 -16.54 10.13
CA GLU A 176 28.83 -15.20 9.67
C GLU A 176 27.64 -14.28 9.35
N SER A 177 26.44 -14.80 9.16
CA SER A 177 25.27 -14.02 8.73
C SER A 177 24.03 -14.18 9.64
N LYS A 178 24.05 -15.06 10.64
CA LYS A 178 22.90 -15.30 11.52
C LYS A 178 22.38 -14.06 12.24
N HIS A 179 23.24 -13.05 12.45
CA HIS A 179 22.84 -11.77 13.02
C HIS A 179 21.76 -11.05 12.20
N ILE A 180 21.68 -11.31 10.88
CA ILE A 180 20.64 -10.72 10.02
C ILE A 180 19.27 -11.32 10.39
N ASN A 181 19.18 -12.63 10.62
CA ASN A 181 17.93 -13.28 11.08
C ASN A 181 17.54 -12.84 12.49
N HIS A 182 18.54 -12.56 13.34
CA HIS A 182 18.30 -11.97 14.66
C HIS A 182 17.69 -10.55 14.53
N TRP A 183 18.27 -9.69 13.69
CA TRP A 183 17.73 -8.36 13.43
C TRP A 183 16.37 -8.40 12.73
N LEU A 184 16.11 -9.38 11.89
CA LEU A 184 14.77 -9.57 11.33
C LEU A 184 13.73 -9.80 12.44
N ALA A 185 14.07 -10.61 13.46
CA ALA A 185 13.17 -10.85 14.57
C ALA A 185 13.03 -9.63 15.49
N ASP A 186 14.13 -9.02 15.93
CA ASP A 186 14.08 -7.94 16.92
C ASP A 186 13.73 -6.57 16.33
N ASN A 187 14.30 -6.21 15.18
CA ASN A 187 14.05 -4.91 14.55
C ASN A 187 12.82 -4.94 13.64
N CYS A 188 12.75 -5.83 12.63
CA CYS A 188 11.61 -5.82 11.71
C CYS A 188 10.32 -6.19 12.44
N PHE A 189 10.28 -7.34 13.13
CA PHE A 189 9.07 -7.78 13.81
C PHE A 189 8.92 -7.16 15.20
N GLY A 190 9.98 -7.01 15.96
CA GLY A 190 9.94 -6.42 17.30
C GLY A 190 9.66 -4.92 17.31
N ASP A 191 10.38 -4.14 16.51
CA ASP A 191 10.22 -2.68 16.52
C ASP A 191 9.07 -2.19 15.63
N TYR A 192 8.78 -2.82 14.47
CA TYR A 192 7.76 -2.32 13.55
C TYR A 192 6.42 -3.07 13.65
N TYR A 193 6.41 -4.41 13.69
CA TYR A 193 5.15 -5.17 13.67
C TYR A 193 4.37 -5.12 14.99
N THR A 194 5.05 -4.97 16.13
CA THR A 194 4.41 -4.92 17.44
C THR A 194 3.78 -3.57 17.77
N ARG A 195 4.02 -2.53 16.94
CA ARG A 195 3.49 -1.19 17.15
C ARG A 195 1.97 -1.18 17.06
N SER A 196 1.30 -0.33 17.83
CA SER A 196 -0.12 -0.02 17.70
C SER A 196 -0.43 0.70 16.37
N GLY A 197 -1.69 0.97 16.10
CA GLY A 197 -2.13 1.71 14.91
C GLY A 197 -2.51 0.82 13.72
N LEU A 198 -1.84 -0.34 13.53
CA LEU A 198 -2.20 -1.34 12.53
C LEU A 198 -2.19 -2.74 13.16
N ASP A 199 -3.15 -3.57 12.81
CA ASP A 199 -3.16 -4.98 13.16
C ASP A 199 -2.31 -5.83 12.19
N TYR A 200 -2.11 -7.13 12.49
CA TYR A 200 -1.28 -8.00 11.67
C TYR A 200 -1.84 -8.22 10.26
N LYS A 201 -3.16 -8.22 10.06
CA LYS A 201 -3.75 -8.33 8.72
C LYS A 201 -3.41 -7.10 7.87
N GLN A 202 -3.54 -5.92 8.45
CA GLN A 202 -3.18 -4.68 7.77
C GLN A 202 -1.67 -4.61 7.51
N ARG A 203 -0.82 -5.01 8.47
CA ARG A 203 0.64 -5.02 8.32
C ARG A 203 1.11 -5.98 7.23
N GLU A 204 0.52 -7.17 7.15
CA GLU A 204 0.85 -8.13 6.09
C GLU A 204 0.33 -7.69 4.72
N MET A 205 -0.85 -7.07 4.65
CA MET A 205 -1.37 -6.47 3.42
C MET A 205 -0.44 -5.37 2.89
N ILE A 206 -0.03 -4.40 3.73
CA ILE A 206 0.87 -3.32 3.27
C ILE A 206 2.26 -3.84 2.91
N THR A 207 2.77 -4.85 3.62
CA THR A 207 4.02 -5.52 3.26
C THR A 207 3.91 -6.19 1.90
N PHE A 208 2.84 -6.90 1.64
CA PHE A 208 2.55 -7.47 0.33
C PHE A 208 2.56 -6.40 -0.78
N CYS A 209 1.95 -5.23 -0.52
CA CYS A 209 1.97 -4.09 -1.45
C CYS A 209 3.38 -3.54 -1.69
N PHE A 210 4.20 -3.37 -0.66
CA PHE A 210 5.60 -2.92 -0.80
C PHE A 210 6.40 -3.86 -1.70
N LEU A 211 6.30 -5.18 -1.44
CA LEU A 211 7.05 -6.19 -2.17
C LEU A 211 6.57 -6.34 -3.61
N SER A 212 5.25 -6.28 -3.86
CA SER A 212 4.67 -6.29 -5.20
C SER A 212 5.17 -5.10 -6.03
N ALA A 213 5.17 -3.91 -5.44
CA ALA A 213 5.54 -2.69 -6.11
C ALA A 213 7.06 -2.55 -6.32
N GLN A 214 7.88 -2.98 -5.37
CA GLN A 214 9.33 -2.95 -5.48
C GLN A 214 9.84 -3.90 -6.58
N GLY A 215 9.31 -5.13 -6.66
CA GLY A 215 9.75 -6.19 -7.58
C GLY A 215 11.14 -6.74 -7.26
N GLY A 216 11.51 -7.87 -7.88
CA GLY A 216 12.81 -8.52 -7.68
C GLY A 216 12.96 -9.21 -6.32
N CYS A 217 11.85 -9.45 -5.63
CA CYS A 217 11.80 -10.11 -4.31
C CYS A 217 10.66 -11.15 -4.25
N GLU A 218 10.43 -11.86 -5.34
CA GLU A 218 9.34 -12.83 -5.49
C GLU A 218 9.33 -13.93 -4.42
N PRO A 219 10.49 -14.46 -3.93
CA PRO A 219 10.50 -15.41 -2.81
C PRO A 219 9.87 -14.83 -1.54
N GLN A 220 10.21 -13.58 -1.18
CA GLN A 220 9.64 -12.88 -0.03
C GLN A 220 8.15 -12.57 -0.26
N LEU A 221 7.80 -12.10 -1.45
CA LEU A 221 6.42 -11.82 -1.83
C LEU A 221 5.54 -13.09 -1.71
N THR A 222 6.03 -14.26 -2.17
CA THR A 222 5.33 -15.54 -2.03
C THR A 222 5.16 -15.93 -0.55
N SER A 223 6.18 -15.71 0.28
CA SER A 223 6.11 -15.98 1.72
C SER A 223 5.09 -15.10 2.42
N HIS A 224 5.08 -13.80 2.12
CA HIS A 224 4.10 -12.86 2.68
C HIS A 224 2.68 -13.06 2.11
N ALA A 225 2.52 -13.55 0.87
CA ALA A 225 1.22 -13.99 0.36
C ALA A 225 0.67 -15.18 1.17
N ALA A 226 1.50 -16.17 1.46
CA ALA A 226 1.11 -17.30 2.33
C ALA A 226 0.79 -16.84 3.76
N ALA A 227 1.58 -15.93 4.33
CA ALA A 227 1.34 -15.35 5.65
C ALA A 227 -0.02 -14.61 5.71
N ASN A 228 -0.31 -13.76 4.73
CA ASN A 228 -1.61 -13.10 4.59
C ASN A 228 -2.76 -14.11 4.62
N MET A 229 -2.69 -15.16 3.80
CA MET A 229 -3.74 -16.19 3.75
C MET A 229 -3.87 -16.92 5.09
N LYS A 230 -2.78 -17.20 5.77
CA LYS A 230 -2.77 -17.86 7.07
C LYS A 230 -3.46 -17.06 8.16
N ILE A 231 -3.28 -15.73 8.16
CA ILE A 231 -3.90 -14.84 9.16
C ILE A 231 -5.28 -14.33 8.76
N GLY A 232 -5.84 -14.82 7.63
CA GLY A 232 -7.20 -14.59 7.20
C GLY A 232 -7.42 -13.45 6.19
N ASN A 233 -6.38 -13.02 5.51
CA ASN A 233 -6.45 -12.28 4.24
C ASN A 233 -6.40 -13.31 3.11
N ASP A 234 -7.52 -13.81 2.66
CA ASP A 234 -7.58 -14.94 1.74
C ASP A 234 -7.00 -14.64 0.34
N LYS A 235 -6.96 -15.66 -0.51
CA LYS A 235 -6.45 -15.54 -1.89
C LYS A 235 -7.21 -14.48 -2.68
N GLN A 236 -8.54 -14.44 -2.56
CA GLN A 236 -9.36 -13.48 -3.31
C GLN A 236 -9.10 -12.05 -2.85
N PHE A 237 -8.97 -11.84 -1.54
CA PHE A 237 -8.57 -10.55 -0.99
C PHE A 237 -7.25 -10.05 -1.58
N LEU A 238 -6.22 -10.91 -1.68
CA LEU A 238 -4.94 -10.53 -2.28
C LEU A 238 -5.05 -10.23 -3.77
N ILE A 239 -5.91 -10.95 -4.51
CA ILE A 239 -6.20 -10.65 -5.93
C ILE A 239 -6.86 -9.28 -6.04
N ASN A 240 -7.83 -8.97 -5.18
CA ASN A 240 -8.49 -7.66 -5.15
C ASN A 240 -7.47 -6.54 -4.86
N ILE A 241 -6.58 -6.74 -3.87
CA ILE A 241 -5.48 -5.80 -3.59
C ILE A 241 -4.58 -5.58 -4.81
N ILE A 242 -4.18 -6.64 -5.52
CA ILE A 242 -3.38 -6.51 -6.75
C ILE A 242 -4.14 -5.69 -7.80
N SER A 243 -5.43 -5.94 -7.98
CA SER A 243 -6.28 -5.21 -8.93
C SER A 243 -6.31 -3.72 -8.62
N GLN A 244 -6.51 -3.34 -7.36
CA GLN A 244 -6.52 -1.94 -6.93
C GLN A 244 -5.15 -1.25 -7.07
N CYS A 245 -4.06 -2.00 -6.95
CA CYS A 245 -2.69 -1.47 -7.09
C CYS A 245 -2.21 -1.40 -8.55
N LEU A 246 -2.86 -2.15 -9.46
CA LEU A 246 -2.43 -2.27 -10.86
C LEU A 246 -2.27 -0.94 -11.59
N PRO A 247 -3.19 0.05 -11.46
CA PRO A 247 -3.01 1.35 -12.12
C PRO A 247 -1.72 2.08 -11.73
N PHE A 248 -1.17 1.79 -10.55
CA PHE A 248 -0.02 2.47 -9.96
C PHE A 248 1.32 1.76 -10.19
N ILE A 249 1.32 0.44 -10.46
CA ILE A 249 2.55 -0.35 -10.65
C ILE A 249 2.65 -1.02 -12.03
N GLY A 250 1.57 -0.99 -12.79
CA GLY A 250 1.49 -1.56 -14.14
C GLY A 250 1.42 -3.09 -14.18
N TYR A 251 1.09 -3.62 -15.35
CA TYR A 251 0.85 -5.03 -15.58
C TYR A 251 2.01 -5.97 -15.21
N PRO A 252 3.28 -5.70 -15.54
CA PRO A 252 4.35 -6.67 -15.27
C PRO A 252 4.50 -7.00 -13.80
N ARG A 253 4.45 -6.01 -12.91
CA ARG A 253 4.54 -6.22 -11.46
C ARG A 253 3.29 -6.87 -10.90
N SER A 254 2.11 -6.47 -11.37
CA SER A 254 0.84 -7.06 -10.95
C SER A 254 0.74 -8.54 -11.35
N LEU A 255 1.18 -8.91 -12.56
CA LEU A 255 1.21 -10.31 -13.02
C LEU A 255 2.22 -11.15 -12.23
N ASN A 256 3.38 -10.59 -11.84
CA ASN A 256 4.33 -11.25 -10.97
C ASN A 256 3.73 -11.47 -9.57
N ALA A 257 3.05 -10.48 -8.99
CA ALA A 257 2.37 -10.60 -7.71
C ALA A 257 1.27 -11.68 -7.76
N LEU A 258 0.46 -11.69 -8.83
CA LEU A 258 -0.57 -12.70 -9.03
C LEU A 258 0.01 -14.13 -9.09
N ARG A 259 1.15 -14.30 -9.77
CA ARG A 259 1.88 -15.58 -9.77
C ARG A 259 2.30 -15.98 -8.36
N CYS A 260 2.90 -15.08 -7.59
CA CYS A 260 3.32 -15.36 -6.21
C CYS A 260 2.14 -15.76 -5.30
N VAL A 261 0.98 -15.13 -5.46
CA VAL A 261 -0.25 -15.50 -4.74
C VAL A 261 -0.71 -16.90 -5.12
N ASN A 262 -0.73 -17.24 -6.41
CA ASN A 262 -1.11 -18.57 -6.88
C ASN A 262 -0.13 -19.65 -6.39
N ASP A 263 1.18 -19.39 -6.45
CA ASP A 263 2.22 -20.30 -5.96
C ASP A 263 2.11 -20.53 -4.44
N ALA A 264 1.80 -19.48 -3.68
CA ALA A 264 1.57 -19.58 -2.23
C ALA A 264 0.34 -20.43 -1.92
N ALA A 265 -0.80 -20.16 -2.58
CA ALA A 265 -2.03 -20.91 -2.38
C ALA A 265 -1.86 -22.41 -2.70
N ALA A 266 -1.22 -22.73 -3.83
CA ALA A 266 -0.95 -24.12 -4.23
C ALA A 266 -0.05 -24.90 -3.25
N LYS A 267 0.79 -24.20 -2.47
CA LYS A 267 1.61 -24.84 -1.40
C LYS A 267 0.81 -25.08 -0.13
N MET A 268 -0.21 -24.28 0.15
CA MET A 268 -1.05 -24.42 1.35
C MET A 268 -2.10 -25.54 1.22
N GLU A 269 -2.44 -25.94 -0.02
CA GLU A 269 -3.38 -27.03 -0.31
C GLU A 269 -2.73 -28.43 -0.22
N LYS A 270 -1.41 -28.51 -0.08
CA LYS A 270 -0.64 -29.78 0.03
C LYS A 270 -0.36 -30.14 1.47
#